data_bc49af47c6d11935136d00c5029ebbc0
#
_entry.id   bc49af47c6d11935136d00c5029ebbc0
#
_cell.length_a   1.000
_cell.length_b   1.000
_cell.length_c   1.000
_cell.angle_alpha   90.00
_cell.angle_beta   90.00
_cell.angle_gamma   90.00
#
_symmetry.space_group_name_H-M   'P 1'
#
loop_
_entity.id
_entity.type
_entity.pdbx_description
1 polymer ?
#
loop_
_entity_poly.entity_id
_entity_poly.type
_entity_poly.pdbx_seq_one_letter_code
_entity_poly.pdbx_strand_id
1 'polypeptide(L)'
;MAKTEPSVDQWLREAKADPTAAQCGMFLTHNGVVRITPKAQVREGVEGLGEVVAVEFSYDAEGLAAAEAEALTWPGVYYVRTWLNEGRCEVGDSL
;
A
#
# COMPACT_ATOMS: atom_id res chain seq x y z
N MET A 1 -3.75 20.03 -0.79
CA MET A 1 -2.29 19.88 -0.95
C MET A 1 -1.98 18.45 -1.31
N ALA A 2 -1.25 18.23 -2.40
CA ALA A 2 -0.86 16.89 -2.80
C ALA A 2 0.19 16.34 -1.83
N LYS A 3 0.02 15.09 -1.41
CA LYS A 3 1.01 14.41 -0.59
C LYS A 3 2.12 13.87 -1.49
N THR A 4 3.33 13.89 -0.97
CA THR A 4 4.47 13.33 -1.69
C THR A 4 4.43 11.81 -1.61
N GLU A 5 4.19 11.18 -2.75
CA GLU A 5 4.24 9.73 -2.85
C GLU A 5 5.69 9.25 -2.78
N PRO A 6 5.98 8.19 -2.02
CA PRO A 6 7.34 7.67 -1.96
C PRO A 6 7.77 7.05 -3.29
N SER A 7 9.06 7.08 -3.56
CA SER A 7 9.62 6.41 -4.72
C SER A 7 9.85 4.93 -4.41
N VAL A 8 9.21 4.06 -5.18
CA VAL A 8 9.38 2.60 -5.04
C VAL A 8 10.84 2.21 -5.26
N ASP A 9 11.49 2.82 -6.23
CA ASP A 9 12.88 2.55 -6.54
C ASP A 9 13.81 2.93 -5.38
N GLN A 10 13.58 4.10 -4.77
CA GLN A 10 14.33 4.53 -3.61
C GLN A 10 14.07 3.62 -2.41
N TRP A 11 12.83 3.24 -2.18
CA TRP A 11 12.47 2.34 -1.09
C TRP A 11 13.15 0.99 -1.24
N LEU A 12 13.24 0.49 -2.45
CA LEU A 12 13.93 -0.78 -2.71
C LEU A 12 15.43 -0.65 -2.43
N ARG A 13 16.03 0.46 -2.85
CA ARG A 13 17.45 0.72 -2.54
C ARG A 13 17.70 0.80 -1.03
N GLU A 14 16.80 1.47 -0.30
CA GLU A 14 16.91 1.57 1.16
C GLU A 14 16.71 0.22 1.83
N ALA A 15 15.79 -0.60 1.34
CA ALA A 15 15.59 -1.95 1.87
C ALA A 15 16.83 -2.82 1.66
N LYS A 16 17.47 -2.72 0.50
CA LYS A 16 18.71 -3.45 0.22
C LYS A 16 19.88 -3.00 1.07
N ALA A 17 19.81 -1.79 1.61
CA ALA A 17 20.84 -1.24 2.51
C ALA A 17 20.57 -1.57 3.98
N ASP A 18 19.41 -2.13 4.30
CA ASP A 18 19.07 -2.51 5.67
C ASP A 18 20.00 -3.62 6.18
N PRO A 19 20.35 -3.61 7.49
CA PRO A 19 21.22 -4.66 8.04
C PRO A 19 20.72 -6.08 7.84
N THR A 20 19.39 -6.27 7.70
CA THR A 20 18.80 -7.61 7.49
C THR A 20 18.77 -8.02 6.03
N ALA A 21 19.15 -7.15 5.10
CA ALA A 21 19.04 -7.41 3.67
C ALA A 21 19.80 -8.67 3.20
N ALA A 22 20.93 -8.96 3.83
CA ALA A 22 21.72 -10.15 3.48
C ALA A 22 20.97 -11.47 3.71
N GLN A 23 19.94 -11.44 4.55
CA GLN A 23 19.11 -12.60 4.87
C GLN A 23 17.86 -12.68 4.01
N CYS A 24 17.59 -11.66 3.21
CA CYS A 24 16.39 -11.59 2.39
C CYS A 24 16.62 -12.18 1.02
N GLY A 25 15.81 -13.16 0.66
CA GLY A 25 15.83 -13.74 -0.69
C GLY A 25 14.93 -13.02 -1.69
N MET A 26 14.03 -12.17 -1.20
CA MET A 26 13.07 -11.49 -2.05
C MET A 26 12.56 -10.21 -1.38
N PHE A 27 12.35 -9.19 -2.19
CA PHE A 27 11.62 -7.99 -1.79
C PHE A 27 10.34 -7.91 -2.62
N LEU A 28 9.19 -7.93 -1.95
CA LEU A 28 7.89 -7.80 -2.59
C LEU A 28 7.39 -6.37 -2.44
N THR A 29 6.92 -5.80 -3.53
CA THR A 29 6.33 -4.47 -3.54
C THR A 29 4.86 -4.58 -3.93
N HIS A 30 4.00 -3.94 -3.16
CA HIS A 30 2.57 -3.85 -3.45
C HIS A 30 2.18 -2.38 -3.53
N ASN A 31 1.61 -1.99 -4.67
CA ASN A 31 1.14 -0.62 -4.88
C ASN A 31 -0.34 -0.67 -5.30
N GLY A 32 -1.22 -0.25 -4.38
CA GLY A 32 -2.64 -0.10 -4.67
C GLY A 32 -2.89 1.23 -5.38
N VAL A 33 -3.82 1.24 -6.30
CA VAL A 33 -4.17 2.42 -7.09
C VAL A 33 -5.68 2.56 -7.14
N VAL A 34 -6.17 3.80 -7.08
CA VAL A 34 -7.61 4.07 -7.21
C VAL A 34 -7.99 3.86 -8.68
N ARG A 35 -8.90 2.92 -8.90
CA ARG A 35 -9.39 2.63 -10.25
C ARG A 35 -10.76 3.28 -10.49
N ILE A 36 -11.12 3.44 -11.75
CA ILE A 36 -12.38 4.06 -12.14
C ILE A 36 -13.59 3.15 -11.90
N THR A 37 -13.38 1.83 -11.86
CA THR A 37 -14.48 0.86 -11.69
C THR A 37 -14.73 0.57 -10.22
N PRO A 38 -16.00 0.61 -9.75
CA PRO A 38 -16.31 0.26 -8.36
C PRO A 38 -15.96 -1.20 -8.05
N LYS A 39 -15.58 -1.43 -6.80
CA LYS A 39 -15.24 -2.76 -6.30
C LYS A 39 -16.35 -3.78 -6.53
N ALA A 40 -17.61 -3.39 -6.28
CA ALA A 40 -18.76 -4.28 -6.47
C ALA A 40 -18.93 -4.68 -7.93
N GLN A 41 -18.68 -3.77 -8.87
CA GLN A 41 -18.77 -4.07 -10.29
C GLN A 41 -17.72 -5.09 -10.72
N VAL A 42 -16.52 -4.99 -10.19
CA VAL A 42 -15.40 -5.87 -10.56
C VAL A 42 -15.49 -7.24 -9.86
N ARG A 43 -15.77 -7.24 -8.55
CA ARG A 43 -15.76 -8.46 -7.74
C ARG A 43 -17.09 -9.20 -7.72
N GLU A 44 -18.19 -8.46 -7.77
CA GLU A 44 -19.55 -9.02 -7.63
C GLU A 44 -20.34 -9.02 -8.93
N GLY A 45 -19.78 -8.47 -10.01
CA GLY A 45 -20.44 -8.42 -11.30
C GLY A 45 -21.64 -7.48 -11.35
N VAL A 46 -21.77 -6.56 -10.41
CA VAL A 46 -22.86 -5.59 -10.39
C VAL A 46 -22.59 -4.51 -11.42
N GLU A 47 -23.56 -4.27 -12.30
CA GLU A 47 -23.46 -3.26 -13.35
C GLU A 47 -24.23 -2.00 -12.99
N GLY A 48 -23.96 -0.91 -13.72
CA GLY A 48 -24.73 0.33 -13.59
C GLY A 48 -24.39 1.17 -12.38
N LEU A 49 -23.27 0.92 -11.70
CA LEU A 49 -22.88 1.67 -10.52
C LEU A 49 -22.19 3.01 -10.82
N GLY A 50 -21.96 3.31 -12.12
CA GLY A 50 -21.24 4.50 -12.52
C GLY A 50 -19.74 4.37 -12.30
N GLU A 51 -19.05 5.50 -12.43
CA GLU A 51 -17.59 5.55 -12.31
C GLU A 51 -17.16 6.09 -10.95
N VAL A 52 -16.06 5.58 -10.45
CA VAL A 52 -15.41 6.14 -9.25
C VAL A 52 -14.74 7.44 -9.65
N VAL A 53 -14.96 8.49 -8.84
CA VAL A 53 -14.27 9.77 -9.03
C VAL A 53 -13.12 9.90 -8.05
N ALA A 54 -13.34 9.46 -6.80
CA ALA A 54 -12.36 9.53 -5.75
C ALA A 54 -12.71 8.55 -4.63
N VAL A 55 -11.75 8.30 -3.77
CA VAL A 55 -11.91 7.50 -2.56
C VAL A 55 -11.46 8.33 -1.38
N GLU A 56 -12.26 8.35 -0.32
CA GLU A 56 -11.85 8.88 0.96
C GLU A 56 -11.23 7.74 1.75
N PHE A 57 -9.97 7.90 2.11
CA PHE A 57 -9.20 6.85 2.77
C PHE A 57 -8.76 7.30 4.16
N SER A 58 -8.94 6.42 5.12
CA SER A 58 -8.43 6.62 6.48
C SER A 58 -7.92 5.29 7.03
N TYR A 59 -7.05 5.38 8.02
CA TYR A 59 -6.52 4.20 8.67
C TYR A 59 -6.17 4.52 10.13
N ASP A 60 -6.07 3.47 10.93
CA ASP A 60 -5.65 3.57 12.33
C ASP A 60 -4.12 3.38 12.39
N ALA A 61 -3.41 4.45 12.76
CA ALA A 61 -1.95 4.41 12.82
C ALA A 61 -1.44 3.38 13.84
N GLU A 62 -2.13 3.23 14.96
CA GLU A 62 -1.75 2.23 15.97
C GLU A 62 -1.98 0.81 15.45
N GLY A 63 -3.09 0.59 14.76
CA GLY A 63 -3.39 -0.70 14.13
C GLY A 63 -2.38 -1.05 13.05
N LEU A 64 -1.97 -0.07 12.25
CA LEU A 64 -0.94 -0.28 11.23
C LEU A 64 0.40 -0.67 11.87
N ALA A 65 0.81 0.06 12.91
CA ALA A 65 2.07 -0.24 13.61
C ALA A 65 2.03 -1.64 14.23
N ALA A 66 0.89 -2.04 14.81
CA ALA A 66 0.72 -3.38 15.37
C ALA A 66 0.80 -4.46 14.28
N ALA A 67 0.18 -4.23 13.13
CA ALA A 67 0.21 -5.16 12.01
C ALA A 67 1.62 -5.33 11.45
N GLU A 68 2.38 -4.24 11.32
CA GLU A 68 3.77 -4.30 10.87
C GLU A 68 4.64 -5.06 11.87
N ALA A 69 4.45 -4.81 13.17
CA ALA A 69 5.18 -5.51 14.22
C ALA A 69 4.86 -7.02 14.21
N GLU A 70 3.59 -7.37 14.03
CA GLU A 70 3.18 -8.77 13.92
C GLU A 70 3.82 -9.45 12.70
N ALA A 71 3.80 -8.80 11.54
CA ALA A 71 4.39 -9.35 10.33
C ALA A 71 5.88 -9.64 10.51
N LEU A 72 6.60 -8.82 11.27
CA LEU A 72 8.02 -9.02 11.55
C LEU A 72 8.28 -10.23 12.47
N THR A 73 7.25 -10.76 13.13
CA THR A 73 7.38 -12.00 13.91
C THR A 73 7.21 -13.26 13.07
N TRP A 74 6.73 -13.14 11.83
CA TRP A 74 6.52 -14.29 10.96
C TRP A 74 7.86 -14.85 10.48
N PRO A 75 7.99 -16.18 10.39
CA PRO A 75 9.21 -16.77 9.90
C PRO A 75 9.57 -16.27 8.49
N GLY A 76 10.80 -15.82 8.32
CA GLY A 76 11.28 -15.36 7.02
C GLY A 76 10.98 -13.92 6.68
N VAL A 77 10.27 -13.18 7.55
CA VAL A 77 10.00 -11.74 7.33
C VAL A 77 11.01 -10.92 8.11
N TYR A 78 11.82 -10.15 7.41
CA TYR A 78 12.90 -9.35 8.02
C TYR A 78 12.70 -7.84 7.89
N TYR A 79 11.84 -7.40 6.99
CA TYR A 79 11.68 -5.98 6.70
C TYR A 79 10.26 -5.71 6.21
N VAL A 80 9.62 -4.68 6.76
CA VAL A 80 8.29 -4.24 6.35
C VAL A 80 8.29 -2.71 6.34
N ARG A 81 7.77 -2.12 5.29
CA ARG A 81 7.60 -0.68 5.21
C ARG A 81 6.31 -0.37 4.48
N THR A 82 5.54 0.58 5.02
CA THR A 82 4.22 0.92 4.50
C THR A 82 4.07 2.43 4.37
N TRP A 83 3.42 2.86 3.31
CA TRP A 83 2.95 4.24 3.14
C TRP A 83 1.49 4.18 2.73
N LEU A 84 0.65 4.96 3.39
CA LEU A 84 -0.77 5.01 3.10
C LEU A 84 -1.18 6.45 2.81
N ASN A 85 -1.94 6.66 1.73
CA ASN A 85 -2.38 7.97 1.29
C ASN A 85 -3.70 8.33 1.97
N GLU A 86 -3.62 8.89 3.18
CA GLU A 86 -4.81 9.27 3.94
C GLU A 86 -5.48 10.49 3.34
N GLY A 87 -6.81 10.47 3.31
CA GLY A 87 -7.63 11.57 2.81
C GLY A 87 -8.25 11.25 1.47
N ARG A 88 -8.48 12.29 0.68
CA ARG A 88 -9.08 12.14 -0.65
C ARG A 88 -8.02 11.67 -1.65
N CYS A 89 -8.32 10.56 -2.29
CA CYS A 89 -7.48 9.98 -3.34
C CYS A 89 -8.29 9.95 -4.64
N GLU A 90 -7.74 10.47 -5.71
CA GLU A 90 -8.40 10.50 -7.01
C GLU A 90 -8.00 9.30 -7.85
N VAL A 91 -8.76 9.03 -8.91
CA VAL A 91 -8.46 7.94 -9.83
C VAL A 91 -7.02 8.08 -10.36
N GLY A 92 -6.26 7.01 -10.27
CA GLY A 92 -4.84 7.00 -10.64
C GLY A 92 -3.88 7.24 -9.50
N ASP A 93 -4.36 7.74 -8.36
CA ASP A 93 -3.50 7.95 -7.20
C ASP A 93 -3.15 6.63 -6.53
N SER A 94 -1.94 6.56 -5.97
CA SER A 94 -1.54 5.44 -5.13
C SER A 94 -2.24 5.52 -3.77
N LEU A 95 -2.61 4.40 -3.24
CA LEU A 95 -3.20 4.27 -1.91
C LEU A 95 -2.13 3.85 -0.85
#